data_20929fb10d3487495d239faa68c1e782
#
_entry.id   20929fb10d3487495d239faa68c1e782
#
_cell.length_a   1.000
_cell.length_b   1.000
_cell.length_c   1.000
_cell.angle_alpha   90.00
_cell.angle_beta   90.00
_cell.angle_gamma   90.00
#
_symmetry.space_group_name_H-M   'P 1'
#
loop_
_entity.id
_entity.type
_entity.pdbx_description
1 polymer ?
#
loop_
_entity_poly.entity_id
_entity_poly.type
_entity_poly.pdbx_seq_one_letter_code
_entity_poly.pdbx_strand_id
1 'polypeptide(L)'
;RQRVAIARALALEPEILILDEATSALDVSVQQTIIELIVKLQKEKNITIGFICHDISLIQSCSHEVAVMYLGNVVEVLPAEDLAEHAVHPYTRALIGSIFDIGMDFSKPIEEIKGEAPSPLDVPAGCPFRGRCPKATEKCAAEKPKLHQIGADHEVACHLFDKEDK
;
A
#
# COMPACT_ATOMS: atom_id res chain seq x y z
N ARG A 1 -10.24 23.37 -6.11
CA ARG A 1 -10.31 23.35 -4.63
C ARG A 1 -9.08 22.66 -4.04
N GLN A 2 -8.69 21.47 -4.50
CA GLN A 2 -7.55 20.69 -3.97
C GLN A 2 -6.20 21.43 -4.08
N ARG A 3 -5.90 22.08 -5.21
CA ARG A 3 -4.69 22.92 -5.36
C ARG A 3 -4.59 24.00 -4.27
N VAL A 4 -5.73 24.58 -3.89
CA VAL A 4 -5.80 25.59 -2.82
C VAL A 4 -5.50 24.96 -1.45
N ALA A 5 -6.00 23.74 -1.19
CA ALA A 5 -5.74 23.02 0.05
C ALA A 5 -4.25 22.67 0.19
N ILE A 6 -3.64 22.17 -0.89
CA ILE A 6 -2.19 21.88 -0.94
C ILE A 6 -1.38 23.18 -0.74
N ALA A 7 -1.72 24.26 -1.45
CA ALA A 7 -1.05 25.53 -1.30
C ALA A 7 -1.14 26.10 0.13
N ARG A 8 -2.31 25.93 0.79
CA ARG A 8 -2.51 26.35 2.18
C ARG A 8 -1.66 25.54 3.15
N ALA A 9 -1.54 24.22 2.96
CA ALA A 9 -0.70 23.37 3.78
C ALA A 9 0.79 23.72 3.60
N LEU A 10 1.24 23.96 2.37
CA LEU A 10 2.61 24.33 2.05
C LEU A 10 3.00 25.74 2.50
N ALA A 11 2.02 26.65 2.67
CA ALA A 11 2.29 28.01 3.17
C ALA A 11 2.83 28.03 4.61
N LEU A 12 2.67 26.94 5.34
CA LEU A 12 3.21 26.75 6.70
C LEU A 12 4.66 26.23 6.68
N GLU A 13 5.25 26.00 5.51
CA GLU A 13 6.58 25.41 5.33
C GLU A 13 6.83 24.15 6.17
N PRO A 14 5.95 23.13 6.06
CA PRO A 14 6.05 21.93 6.86
C PRO A 14 7.26 21.07 6.48
N GLU A 15 7.87 20.39 7.44
CA GLU A 15 8.88 19.35 7.20
C GLU A 15 8.23 18.05 6.68
N ILE A 16 6.99 17.78 7.12
CA ILE A 16 6.21 16.59 6.74
C ILE A 16 4.84 17.04 6.23
N LEU A 17 4.45 16.56 5.05
CA LEU A 17 3.14 16.79 4.44
C LEU A 17 2.40 15.47 4.25
N ILE A 18 1.24 15.32 4.87
CA ILE A 18 0.37 14.16 4.68
C ILE A 18 -0.74 14.50 3.69
N LEU A 19 -0.84 13.72 2.64
CA LEU A 19 -1.84 13.83 1.56
C LEU A 19 -2.75 12.60 1.62
N ASP A 20 -3.90 12.76 2.28
CA ASP A 20 -4.89 11.71 2.42
C ASP A 20 -5.95 11.84 1.31
N GLU A 21 -6.00 10.86 0.40
CA GLU A 21 -6.92 10.81 -0.74
C GLU A 21 -6.95 12.12 -1.57
N ALA A 22 -5.83 12.86 -1.59
CA ALA A 22 -5.77 14.22 -2.13
C ALA A 22 -6.05 14.31 -3.64
N THR A 23 -6.09 13.20 -4.36
CA THR A 23 -6.32 13.16 -5.81
C THR A 23 -7.49 12.30 -6.24
N SER A 24 -8.17 11.60 -5.30
CA SER A 24 -9.22 10.61 -5.57
C SER A 24 -10.46 11.18 -6.31
N ALA A 25 -10.76 12.47 -6.12
CA ALA A 25 -11.90 13.15 -6.75
C ALA A 25 -11.54 13.90 -8.04
N LEU A 26 -10.36 13.68 -8.61
CA LEU A 26 -9.87 14.34 -9.82
C LEU A 26 -9.89 13.39 -11.02
N ASP A 27 -10.06 13.96 -12.20
CA ASP A 27 -9.81 13.23 -13.44
C ASP A 27 -8.31 12.92 -13.60
N VAL A 28 -7.99 11.87 -14.36
CA VAL A 28 -6.63 11.33 -14.50
C VAL A 28 -5.61 12.39 -14.94
N SER A 29 -5.98 13.30 -15.85
CA SER A 29 -5.06 14.32 -16.35
C SER A 29 -4.72 15.40 -15.31
N VAL A 30 -5.71 15.77 -14.51
CA VAL A 30 -5.53 16.74 -13.40
C VAL A 30 -4.78 16.06 -12.25
N GLN A 31 -5.06 14.79 -11.98
CA GLN A 31 -4.34 13.99 -10.99
C GLN A 31 -2.85 13.95 -11.29
N GLN A 32 -2.47 13.60 -12.52
CA GLN A 32 -1.08 13.58 -12.95
C GLN A 32 -0.40 14.95 -12.74
N THR A 33 -1.04 16.04 -13.16
CA THR A 33 -0.49 17.40 -12.98
C THR A 33 -0.26 17.74 -11.49
N ILE A 34 -1.13 17.29 -10.60
CA ILE A 34 -0.99 17.50 -9.15
C ILE A 34 0.18 16.68 -8.60
N ILE A 35 0.32 15.43 -9.03
CA ILE A 35 1.44 14.57 -8.60
C ILE A 35 2.78 15.13 -9.06
N GLU A 36 2.89 15.56 -10.31
CA GLU A 36 4.11 16.22 -10.83
C GLU A 36 4.47 17.45 -9.99
N LEU A 37 3.47 18.27 -9.63
CA LEU A 37 3.66 19.42 -8.74
C LEU A 37 4.16 19.00 -7.35
N ILE A 38 3.57 17.97 -6.76
CA ILE A 38 3.94 17.44 -5.44
C ILE A 38 5.38 16.92 -5.46
N VAL A 39 5.74 16.11 -6.45
CA VAL A 39 7.11 15.58 -6.60
C VAL A 39 8.12 16.70 -6.81
N LYS A 40 7.78 17.70 -7.60
CA LYS A 40 8.63 18.90 -7.78
C LYS A 40 8.84 19.64 -6.47
N LEU A 41 7.77 19.91 -5.73
CA LEU A 41 7.84 20.61 -4.43
C LEU A 41 8.61 19.81 -3.39
N GLN A 42 8.47 18.49 -3.38
CA GLN A 42 9.23 17.60 -2.51
C GLN A 42 10.73 17.79 -2.71
N LYS A 43 11.17 17.79 -3.98
CA LYS A 43 12.59 17.98 -4.34
C LYS A 43 13.10 19.40 -4.04
N GLU A 44 12.31 20.42 -4.37
CA GLU A 44 12.72 21.83 -4.21
C GLU A 44 12.78 22.26 -2.74
N LYS A 45 11.86 21.77 -1.92
CA LYS A 45 11.73 22.13 -0.51
C LYS A 45 12.30 21.10 0.47
N ASN A 46 12.76 19.96 -0.03
CA ASN A 46 13.29 18.84 0.76
C ASN A 46 12.34 18.42 1.89
N ILE A 47 11.04 18.33 1.59
CA ILE A 47 10.00 17.90 2.52
C ILE A 47 9.75 16.40 2.42
N THR A 48 9.34 15.78 3.51
CA THR A 48 8.84 14.40 3.52
C THR A 48 7.35 14.38 3.19
N ILE A 49 6.93 13.53 2.26
CA ILE A 49 5.52 13.41 1.88
C ILE A 49 5.01 12.01 2.19
N GLY A 50 3.97 11.94 3.03
CA GLY A 50 3.13 10.75 3.20
C GLY A 50 1.93 10.84 2.27
N PHE A 51 1.81 9.92 1.32
CA PHE A 51 0.74 9.90 0.34
C PHE A 51 -0.15 8.68 0.56
N ILE A 52 -1.43 8.90 0.89
CA ILE A 52 -2.41 7.84 1.12
C ILE A 52 -3.35 7.81 -0.07
N CYS A 53 -3.40 6.71 -0.78
CA CYS A 53 -4.37 6.47 -1.86
C CYS A 53 -4.58 4.97 -2.10
N HIS A 54 -5.59 4.66 -2.90
CA HIS A 54 -5.92 3.28 -3.32
C HIS A 54 -5.43 2.94 -4.73
N ASP A 55 -4.84 3.88 -5.46
CA ASP A 55 -4.30 3.66 -6.81
C ASP A 55 -2.83 3.24 -6.73
N ILE A 56 -2.60 1.94 -6.93
CA ILE A 56 -1.27 1.34 -6.84
C ILE A 56 -0.34 1.85 -7.95
N SER A 57 -0.86 2.03 -9.17
CA SER A 57 -0.07 2.52 -10.30
C SER A 57 0.42 3.93 -10.05
N LEU A 58 -0.41 4.76 -9.43
CA LEU A 58 -0.04 6.10 -9.02
C LEU A 58 1.07 6.07 -7.97
N ILE A 59 0.92 5.25 -6.93
CA ILE A 59 1.92 5.11 -5.86
C ILE A 59 3.27 4.67 -6.42
N GLN A 60 3.31 3.67 -7.29
CA GLN A 60 4.54 3.22 -7.94
C GLN A 60 5.24 4.32 -8.74
N SER A 61 4.49 5.23 -9.35
CA SER A 61 5.05 6.30 -10.18
C SER A 61 5.67 7.46 -9.40
N CYS A 62 5.32 7.65 -8.14
CA CYS A 62 5.69 8.86 -7.39
C CYS A 62 6.33 8.61 -6.02
N SER A 63 6.29 7.38 -5.50
CA SER A 63 6.81 7.05 -4.17
C SER A 63 8.17 6.38 -4.23
N HIS A 64 8.95 6.48 -3.15
CA HIS A 64 10.20 5.75 -2.98
C HIS A 64 9.93 4.43 -2.24
N GLU A 65 9.06 4.46 -1.25
CA GLU A 65 8.69 3.33 -0.40
C GLU A 65 7.17 3.25 -0.28
N VAL A 66 6.65 2.04 -0.19
CA VAL A 66 5.22 1.77 -0.04
C VAL A 66 4.97 0.95 1.21
N ALA A 67 4.06 1.43 2.05
CA ALA A 67 3.51 0.68 3.17
C ALA A 67 2.07 0.23 2.82
N VAL A 68 1.89 -1.07 2.62
CA VAL A 68 0.57 -1.65 2.36
C VAL A 68 -0.15 -1.88 3.68
N MET A 69 -1.39 -1.40 3.77
CA MET A 69 -2.20 -1.50 5.00
C MET A 69 -3.46 -2.33 4.77
N TYR A 70 -3.82 -3.13 5.77
CA TYR A 70 -5.07 -3.87 5.82
C TYR A 70 -5.71 -3.78 7.21
N LEU A 71 -6.96 -3.28 7.28
CA LEU A 71 -7.69 -3.07 8.54
C LEU A 71 -6.86 -2.37 9.63
N GLY A 72 -6.22 -1.25 9.27
CA GLY A 72 -5.41 -0.46 10.19
C GLY A 72 -4.05 -1.07 10.57
N ASN A 73 -3.63 -2.16 9.92
CA ASN A 73 -2.35 -2.79 10.17
C ASN A 73 -1.46 -2.69 8.93
N VAL A 74 -0.20 -2.33 9.12
CA VAL A 74 0.81 -2.44 8.08
C VAL A 74 1.12 -3.93 7.89
N VAL A 75 0.97 -4.42 6.66
CA VAL A 75 1.17 -5.83 6.33
C VAL A 75 2.44 -6.07 5.52
N GLU A 76 2.89 -5.06 4.79
CA GLU A 76 4.12 -5.12 4.00
C GLU A 76 4.68 -3.72 3.77
N VAL A 77 6.01 -3.57 3.80
CA VAL A 77 6.73 -2.34 3.47
C VAL A 77 7.86 -2.71 2.54
N LEU A 78 7.97 -2.02 1.39
CA LEU A 78 9.00 -2.29 0.40
C LEU A 78 9.21 -1.08 -0.53
N PRO A 79 10.34 -1.03 -1.29
CA PRO A 79 10.54 -0.03 -2.32
C PRO A 79 9.40 -0.04 -3.34
N ALA A 80 8.99 1.14 -3.79
CA ALA A 80 7.87 1.26 -4.74
C ALA A 80 8.16 0.55 -6.08
N GLU A 81 9.41 0.56 -6.53
CA GLU A 81 9.86 -0.13 -7.74
C GLU A 81 9.74 -1.66 -7.64
N ASP A 82 9.85 -2.21 -6.44
CA ASP A 82 9.78 -3.64 -6.16
C ASP A 82 8.35 -4.15 -5.96
N LEU A 83 7.38 -3.25 -5.81
CA LEU A 83 6.01 -3.60 -5.43
C LEU A 83 5.37 -4.62 -6.38
N ALA A 84 5.54 -4.46 -7.70
CA ALA A 84 4.91 -5.34 -8.68
C ALA A 84 5.50 -6.76 -8.70
N GLU A 85 6.82 -6.89 -8.57
CA GLU A 85 7.54 -8.15 -8.77
C GLU A 85 7.90 -8.85 -7.46
N HIS A 86 8.22 -8.10 -6.41
CA HIS A 86 8.80 -8.62 -5.17
C HIS A 86 7.83 -8.64 -3.98
N ALA A 87 6.60 -8.11 -4.11
CA ALA A 87 5.60 -8.24 -3.06
C ALA A 87 5.32 -9.71 -2.70
N VAL A 88 5.30 -10.02 -1.41
CA VAL A 88 5.19 -11.40 -0.91
C VAL A 88 3.98 -11.64 -0.04
N HIS A 89 3.43 -10.58 0.61
CA HIS A 89 2.24 -10.74 1.44
C HIS A 89 1.02 -11.13 0.56
N PRO A 90 0.25 -12.15 0.94
CA PRO A 90 -0.89 -12.61 0.10
C PRO A 90 -1.90 -11.53 -0.24
N TYR A 91 -2.12 -10.55 0.65
CA TYR A 91 -3.00 -9.42 0.38
C TYR A 91 -2.41 -8.47 -0.67
N THR A 92 -1.13 -8.10 -0.55
CA THR A 92 -0.43 -7.22 -1.50
C THR A 92 -0.43 -7.82 -2.90
N ARG A 93 -0.12 -9.12 -3.00
CA ARG A 93 -0.15 -9.85 -4.28
C ARG A 93 -1.54 -9.86 -4.91
N ALA A 94 -2.58 -10.07 -4.10
CA ALA A 94 -3.94 -10.05 -4.60
C ALA A 94 -4.39 -8.63 -5.03
N LEU A 95 -3.93 -7.58 -4.34
CA LEU A 95 -4.15 -6.19 -4.78
C LEU A 95 -3.50 -5.91 -6.13
N ILE A 96 -2.22 -6.30 -6.30
CA ILE A 96 -1.49 -6.13 -7.56
C ILE A 96 -2.17 -6.95 -8.67
N GLY A 97 -2.54 -8.19 -8.40
CA GLY A 97 -3.24 -9.07 -9.35
C GLY A 97 -4.63 -8.58 -9.76
N SER A 98 -5.22 -7.64 -9.01
CA SER A 98 -6.50 -7.01 -9.37
C SER A 98 -6.36 -5.77 -10.28
N ILE A 99 -5.14 -5.32 -10.55
CA ILE A 99 -4.88 -4.22 -11.48
C ILE A 99 -5.05 -4.77 -12.91
N PHE A 100 -6.07 -4.29 -13.60
CA PHE A 100 -6.26 -4.62 -15.02
C PHE A 100 -5.24 -3.87 -15.87
N ASP A 101 -4.28 -4.59 -16.45
CA ASP A 101 -3.36 -4.06 -17.45
C ASP A 101 -3.86 -4.45 -18.86
N ILE A 102 -3.63 -3.56 -19.84
CA ILE A 102 -3.97 -3.78 -21.26
C ILE A 102 -3.24 -5.00 -21.83
N GLY A 103 -2.07 -5.36 -21.24
CA GLY A 103 -1.29 -6.56 -21.59
C GLY A 103 -1.68 -7.85 -20.86
N MET A 104 -2.72 -7.81 -20.03
CA MET A 104 -3.11 -8.94 -19.19
C MET A 104 -3.60 -10.13 -20.01
N ASP A 105 -3.08 -11.32 -19.71
CA ASP A 105 -3.53 -12.58 -20.31
C ASP A 105 -4.84 -13.03 -19.63
N PHE A 106 -5.97 -12.68 -20.23
CA PHE A 106 -7.30 -13.06 -19.73
C PHE A 106 -7.60 -14.57 -19.75
N SER A 107 -6.67 -15.39 -20.28
CA SER A 107 -6.79 -16.86 -20.20
C SER A 107 -6.39 -17.41 -18.83
N LYS A 108 -5.70 -16.61 -18.01
CA LYS A 108 -5.30 -16.98 -16.65
C LYS A 108 -6.38 -16.55 -15.65
N PRO A 109 -6.70 -17.40 -14.67
CA PRO A 109 -7.64 -17.03 -13.62
C PRO A 109 -7.07 -15.84 -12.82
N ILE A 110 -7.90 -14.82 -12.65
CA ILE A 110 -7.58 -13.69 -11.77
C ILE A 110 -7.59 -14.22 -10.34
N GLU A 111 -6.52 -13.99 -9.57
CA GLU A 111 -6.49 -14.33 -8.14
C GLU A 111 -7.41 -13.36 -7.36
N GLU A 112 -8.68 -13.68 -7.32
CA GLU A 112 -9.65 -12.89 -6.56
C GLU A 112 -9.48 -13.08 -5.05
N ILE A 113 -9.52 -11.98 -4.31
CA ILE A 113 -9.60 -12.01 -2.85
C ILE A 113 -11.01 -12.49 -2.48
N LYS A 114 -11.14 -13.74 -2.04
CA LYS A 114 -12.43 -14.34 -1.68
C LYS A 114 -13.04 -13.71 -0.43
N GLY A 115 -14.36 -13.56 -0.42
CA GLY A 115 -15.13 -13.08 0.71
C GLY A 115 -15.09 -11.56 0.91
N GLU A 116 -15.97 -11.07 1.77
CA GLU A 116 -16.04 -9.67 2.15
C GLU A 116 -14.97 -9.31 3.18
N ALA A 117 -14.52 -8.06 3.15
CA ALA A 117 -13.64 -7.54 4.19
C ALA A 117 -14.40 -7.49 5.51
N PRO A 118 -13.83 -7.99 6.63
CA PRO A 118 -14.45 -7.83 7.93
C PRO A 118 -14.55 -6.35 8.31
N SER A 119 -15.46 -6.04 9.24
CA SER A 119 -15.62 -4.68 9.73
C SER A 119 -14.31 -4.17 10.35
N PRO A 120 -13.88 -2.95 10.04
CA PRO A 120 -12.71 -2.35 10.68
C PRO A 120 -12.93 -2.09 12.19
N LEU A 121 -14.18 -2.14 12.66
CA LEU A 121 -14.54 -2.03 14.08
C LEU A 121 -14.43 -3.35 14.85
N ASP A 122 -14.39 -4.46 14.12
CA ASP A 122 -14.30 -5.82 14.69
C ASP A 122 -13.19 -6.60 14.00
N VAL A 123 -11.95 -6.15 14.24
CA VAL A 123 -10.77 -6.78 13.65
C VAL A 123 -10.55 -8.14 14.30
N PRO A 124 -10.50 -9.23 13.54
CA PRO A 124 -10.33 -10.57 14.09
C PRO A 124 -9.03 -10.71 14.89
N ALA A 125 -9.05 -11.47 15.98
CA ALA A 125 -7.83 -11.86 16.68
C ALA A 125 -6.86 -12.58 15.73
N GLY A 126 -5.55 -12.47 15.95
CA GLY A 126 -4.52 -13.04 15.09
C GLY A 126 -4.29 -12.20 13.81
N CYS A 127 -3.97 -12.86 12.70
CA CYS A 127 -3.74 -12.17 11.42
C CYS A 127 -5.05 -11.56 10.89
N PRO A 128 -5.10 -10.24 10.63
CA PRO A 128 -6.32 -9.59 10.18
C PRO A 128 -6.79 -10.07 8.79
N PHE A 129 -5.87 -10.55 7.96
CA PHE A 129 -6.18 -11.06 6.61
C PHE A 129 -6.55 -12.56 6.58
N ARG A 130 -6.43 -13.31 7.70
CA ARG A 130 -6.60 -14.78 7.74
C ARG A 130 -7.88 -15.30 7.10
N GLY A 131 -8.99 -14.60 7.29
CA GLY A 131 -10.32 -15.03 6.77
C GLY A 131 -10.43 -15.00 5.24
N ARG A 132 -9.51 -14.30 4.57
CA ARG A 132 -9.47 -14.14 3.11
C ARG A 132 -8.17 -14.67 2.50
N CYS A 133 -7.23 -15.13 3.33
CA CYS A 133 -5.92 -15.59 2.91
C CYS A 133 -6.00 -17.06 2.42
N PRO A 134 -5.64 -17.35 1.17
CA PRO A 134 -5.62 -18.74 0.67
C PRO A 134 -4.54 -19.61 1.34
N LYS A 135 -3.59 -18.98 2.05
CA LYS A 135 -2.48 -19.63 2.75
C LYS A 135 -2.58 -19.53 4.26
N ALA A 136 -3.79 -19.28 4.81
CA ALA A 136 -4.00 -19.16 6.25
C ALA A 136 -3.69 -20.48 6.97
N THR A 137 -3.02 -20.38 8.12
CA THR A 137 -2.69 -21.49 9.01
C THR A 137 -3.33 -21.31 10.39
N GLU A 138 -3.25 -22.32 11.26
CA GLU A 138 -3.71 -22.22 12.65
C GLU A 138 -2.97 -21.11 13.42
N LYS A 139 -1.68 -20.91 13.16
CA LYS A 139 -0.90 -19.82 13.73
C LYS A 139 -1.50 -18.45 13.39
N CYS A 140 -1.99 -18.28 12.16
CA CYS A 140 -2.66 -17.03 11.74
C CYS A 140 -3.94 -16.75 12.54
N ALA A 141 -4.61 -17.80 13.08
CA ALA A 141 -5.77 -17.62 13.91
C ALA A 141 -5.42 -17.27 15.36
N ALA A 142 -4.33 -17.83 15.86
CA ALA A 142 -3.91 -17.72 17.26
C ALA A 142 -3.12 -16.43 17.53
N GLU A 143 -2.28 -15.98 16.59
CA GLU A 143 -1.29 -14.94 16.81
C GLU A 143 -1.27 -13.90 15.68
N LYS A 144 -1.14 -12.62 16.05
CA LYS A 144 -0.96 -11.53 15.10
C LYS A 144 0.49 -11.51 14.61
N PRO A 145 0.74 -11.62 13.29
CA PRO A 145 2.10 -11.54 12.77
C PRO A 145 2.70 -10.16 13.05
N LYS A 146 3.98 -10.15 13.42
CA LYS A 146 4.75 -8.91 13.56
C LYS A 146 5.41 -8.56 12.25
N LEU A 147 5.61 -7.28 12.01
CA LEU A 147 6.41 -6.79 10.90
C LEU A 147 7.87 -7.16 11.18
N HIS A 148 8.52 -7.83 10.24
CA HIS A 148 9.91 -8.23 10.34
C HIS A 148 10.60 -8.19 8.97
N GLN A 149 11.89 -7.95 8.98
CA GLN A 149 12.68 -7.75 7.78
C GLN A 149 12.98 -9.08 7.08
N ILE A 150 12.69 -9.14 5.78
CA ILE A 150 12.96 -10.28 4.90
C ILE A 150 14.01 -9.97 3.81
N GLY A 151 14.29 -8.70 3.56
CA GLY A 151 15.28 -8.17 2.63
C GLY A 151 15.92 -6.89 3.16
N ALA A 152 16.78 -6.23 2.37
CA ALA A 152 17.46 -5.00 2.77
C ALA A 152 16.48 -3.89 3.17
N ASP A 153 15.47 -3.65 2.32
CA ASP A 153 14.46 -2.60 2.50
C ASP A 153 13.04 -3.19 2.36
N HIS A 154 12.86 -4.47 2.78
CA HIS A 154 11.62 -5.19 2.66
C HIS A 154 11.21 -5.81 3.98
N GLU A 155 10.06 -5.40 4.50
CA GLU A 155 9.46 -5.90 5.72
C GLU A 155 8.07 -6.49 5.44
N VAL A 156 7.72 -7.57 6.16
CA VAL A 156 6.42 -8.23 6.00
C VAL A 156 5.86 -8.70 7.34
N ALA A 157 4.56 -8.54 7.55
CA ALA A 157 3.82 -9.06 8.68
C ALA A 157 3.04 -10.33 8.28
N CYS A 158 3.75 -11.44 8.10
CA CYS A 158 3.15 -12.70 7.65
C CYS A 158 3.89 -13.91 8.20
N HIS A 159 3.17 -14.85 8.82
CA HIS A 159 3.74 -16.07 9.39
C HIS A 159 4.36 -17.02 8.36
N LEU A 160 4.11 -16.83 7.07
CA LEU A 160 4.80 -17.58 6.01
C LEU A 160 6.29 -17.25 5.91
N PHE A 161 6.70 -16.13 6.48
CA PHE A 161 8.06 -15.61 6.43
C PHE A 161 8.71 -15.51 7.81
N ASP A 162 8.05 -16.04 8.86
CA ASP A 162 8.67 -16.14 10.17
C ASP A 162 10.00 -16.89 10.02
N LYS A 163 11.08 -16.32 10.56
CA LYS A 163 12.35 -17.05 10.68
C LYS A 163 12.09 -18.17 11.67
N GLU A 164 12.29 -19.40 11.26
CA GLU A 164 12.32 -20.51 12.21
C GLU A 164 13.44 -20.21 13.22
N ASP A 165 13.07 -20.07 14.49
CA ASP A 165 14.04 -20.03 15.58
C ASP A 165 14.84 -21.33 15.54
N LYS A 166 16.08 -21.24 15.02
CA LYS A 166 17.04 -22.32 15.06
C LYS A 166 17.73 -22.37 16.39
#